data_c2b47567935d9271b2afdd2190d79a7b
#
_entry.id   c2b47567935d9271b2afdd2190d79a7b
#
_cell.length_a   1.000
_cell.length_b   1.000
_cell.length_c   1.000
_cell.angle_alpha   90.00
_cell.angle_beta   90.00
_cell.angle_gamma   90.00
#
_symmetry.space_group_name_H-M   'P 1'
#
loop_
_entity.id
_entity.type
_entity.pdbx_description
1 polymer ?
#
loop_
_entity_poly.entity_id
_entity_poly.type
_entity_poly.pdbx_seq_one_letter_code
_entity_poly.pdbx_strand_id
1 'polypeptide(L)'
;MRIIIGILAVIIIIQAFIMWKYQRQIKDICRQLSFLMEHDSNKLIQREIDMGGIGELSDKLNELLDLRKKERNEYRKKEELIADTYTNLSHDIRTPLTSLDGYFQLIEECDNIDDQRRYLDIIRERLNSLNEMLEELFTFTKLKNDSYKLELTECCINRILKEAVFSYYDEWKKQGICPDISITEEMLYISGNKQGLRRVIQNVIKNGLDHGEKNISIKLTREDNYALLKISNYTEHPENIDLSHVFERFYKADVARGRASTGLGLSIAKELVERMNGDISARIQGNDFIIEIKVPLVV
;
A
#
# COMPACT_ATOMS: atom_id res chain seq x y z
N MET A 1 12.41 -44.79 -66.66
CA MET A 1 12.07 -45.46 -65.42
C MET A 1 13.17 -45.36 -64.34
N ARG A 2 14.44 -45.69 -64.58
CA ARG A 2 15.56 -45.60 -63.61
C ARG A 2 15.83 -44.19 -63.08
N ILE A 3 15.74 -43.17 -63.92
CA ILE A 3 15.96 -41.78 -63.52
C ILE A 3 14.82 -41.27 -62.57
N ILE A 4 13.57 -41.64 -62.84
CA ILE A 4 12.40 -41.32 -62.01
C ILE A 4 12.52 -41.95 -60.63
N ILE A 5 12.97 -43.22 -60.57
CA ILE A 5 13.21 -43.94 -59.30
C ILE A 5 14.33 -43.27 -58.48
N GLY A 6 15.40 -42.80 -59.16
CA GLY A 6 16.49 -42.08 -58.53
C GLY A 6 16.03 -40.71 -57.93
N ILE A 7 15.20 -39.96 -58.66
CA ILE A 7 14.63 -38.72 -58.18
C ILE A 7 13.71 -38.94 -56.96
N LEU A 8 12.87 -39.97 -57.01
CA LEU A 8 11.96 -40.33 -55.87
C LEU A 8 12.78 -40.73 -54.61
N ALA A 9 13.84 -41.52 -54.78
CA ALA A 9 14.74 -41.88 -53.69
C ALA A 9 15.40 -40.64 -53.02
N VAL A 10 15.88 -39.68 -53.81
CA VAL A 10 16.43 -38.41 -53.30
C VAL A 10 15.40 -37.62 -52.53
N ILE A 11 14.16 -37.49 -53.02
CA ILE A 11 13.08 -36.79 -52.33
C ILE A 11 12.78 -37.47 -51.00
N ILE A 12 12.69 -38.75 -50.91
CA ILE A 12 12.45 -39.52 -49.66
C ILE A 12 13.58 -39.27 -48.66
N ILE A 13 14.84 -39.30 -49.10
CA ILE A 13 15.98 -39.01 -48.22
C ILE A 13 15.93 -37.58 -47.68
N ILE A 14 15.61 -36.62 -48.52
CA ILE A 14 15.45 -35.20 -48.10
C ILE A 14 14.32 -35.07 -47.07
N GLN A 15 13.16 -35.71 -47.33
CA GLN A 15 12.04 -35.68 -46.39
C GLN A 15 12.39 -36.37 -45.07
N ALA A 16 13.06 -37.51 -45.08
CA ALA A 16 13.53 -38.22 -43.88
C ALA A 16 14.53 -37.34 -43.08
N PHE A 17 15.43 -36.64 -43.74
CA PHE A 17 16.38 -35.72 -43.11
C PHE A 17 15.68 -34.52 -42.45
N ILE A 18 14.72 -33.92 -43.15
CA ILE A 18 13.90 -32.81 -42.60
C ILE A 18 13.12 -33.30 -41.38
N MET A 19 12.48 -34.46 -41.47
CA MET A 19 11.71 -35.02 -40.36
C MET A 19 12.60 -35.33 -39.14
N TRP A 20 13.81 -35.87 -39.38
CA TRP A 20 14.77 -36.10 -38.29
C TRP A 20 15.22 -34.80 -37.61
N LYS A 21 15.52 -33.77 -38.39
CA LYS A 21 15.84 -32.44 -37.84
C LYS A 21 14.69 -31.86 -37.03
N TYR A 22 13.46 -32.01 -37.50
CA TYR A 22 12.26 -31.55 -36.81
C TYR A 22 12.06 -32.25 -35.45
N GLN A 23 12.19 -33.57 -35.43
CA GLN A 23 12.08 -34.34 -34.18
C GLN A 23 13.19 -34.00 -33.18
N ARG A 24 14.41 -33.75 -33.67
CA ARG A 24 15.54 -33.33 -32.83
C ARG A 24 15.26 -31.98 -32.17
N GLN A 25 14.76 -31.04 -32.96
CA GLN A 25 14.43 -29.68 -32.47
C GLN A 25 13.33 -29.72 -31.40
N ILE A 26 12.26 -30.48 -31.60
CA ILE A 26 11.21 -30.67 -30.60
C ILE A 26 11.77 -31.22 -29.30
N LYS A 27 12.61 -32.27 -29.36
CA LYS A 27 13.27 -32.87 -28.18
C LYS A 27 14.13 -31.84 -27.45
N ASP A 28 14.82 -30.97 -28.18
CA ASP A 28 15.66 -29.96 -27.59
C ASP A 28 14.83 -28.84 -26.88
N ILE A 29 13.75 -28.39 -27.50
CA ILE A 29 12.79 -27.49 -26.88
C ILE A 29 12.20 -28.09 -25.59
N CYS A 30 11.79 -29.36 -25.62
CA CYS A 30 11.29 -30.06 -24.43
C CYS A 30 12.35 -30.12 -23.32
N ARG A 31 13.62 -30.38 -23.65
CA ARG A 31 14.72 -30.42 -22.68
C ARG A 31 14.96 -29.02 -22.06
N GLN A 32 15.00 -27.97 -22.91
CA GLN A 32 15.14 -26.59 -22.44
C GLN A 32 13.97 -26.21 -21.53
N LEU A 33 12.74 -26.55 -21.90
CA LEU A 33 11.56 -26.29 -21.08
C LEU A 33 11.62 -27.00 -19.73
N SER A 34 11.97 -28.31 -19.71
CA SER A 34 12.14 -29.03 -18.45
C SER A 34 13.21 -28.40 -17.56
N PHE A 35 14.34 -28.00 -18.14
CA PHE A 35 15.38 -27.28 -17.39
C PHE A 35 14.88 -25.96 -16.79
N LEU A 36 14.11 -25.18 -17.55
CA LEU A 36 13.55 -23.89 -17.11
C LEU A 36 12.45 -24.07 -16.05
N MET A 37 11.76 -25.21 -16.02
CA MET A 37 10.79 -25.56 -14.98
C MET A 37 11.45 -25.93 -13.65
N GLU A 38 12.62 -26.59 -13.70
CA GLU A 38 13.35 -27.03 -12.50
C GLU A 38 14.29 -25.97 -11.93
N HIS A 39 14.75 -25.05 -12.77
CA HIS A 39 15.75 -24.05 -12.41
C HIS A 39 15.25 -22.65 -12.66
N ASP A 40 15.49 -21.76 -11.71
CA ASP A 40 15.15 -20.33 -11.85
C ASP A 40 16.17 -19.67 -12.79
N SER A 41 15.92 -19.75 -14.08
CA SER A 41 16.82 -19.24 -15.13
C SER A 41 16.13 -18.23 -16.02
N ASN A 42 16.89 -17.19 -16.39
CA ASN A 42 16.43 -16.14 -17.32
C ASN A 42 16.64 -16.50 -18.79
N LYS A 43 17.01 -17.75 -19.08
CA LYS A 43 17.25 -18.19 -20.46
C LYS A 43 15.92 -18.28 -21.21
N LEU A 44 15.97 -17.90 -22.47
CA LEU A 44 14.86 -18.10 -23.41
C LEU A 44 15.05 -19.45 -24.11
N ILE A 45 13.94 -20.04 -24.55
CA ILE A 45 13.96 -21.22 -25.41
C ILE A 45 14.55 -20.80 -26.76
N GLN A 46 15.70 -21.40 -27.09
CA GLN A 46 16.40 -21.18 -28.35
C GLN A 46 15.98 -22.21 -29.38
N ARG A 47 15.90 -21.80 -30.64
CA ARG A 47 15.59 -22.64 -31.80
C ARG A 47 16.67 -22.53 -32.84
N GLU A 48 16.98 -23.66 -33.49
CA GLU A 48 17.88 -23.71 -34.66
C GLU A 48 17.12 -23.65 -36.00
N ILE A 49 15.83 -24.02 -35.99
CA ILE A 49 14.99 -24.11 -37.18
C ILE A 49 13.76 -23.24 -37.00
N ASP A 50 13.48 -22.41 -37.97
CA ASP A 50 12.31 -21.52 -38.02
C ASP A 50 11.36 -21.95 -39.14
N MET A 51 10.96 -23.23 -39.14
CA MET A 51 10.08 -23.81 -40.15
C MET A 51 8.89 -24.53 -39.51
N GLY A 52 7.76 -24.51 -40.18
CA GLY A 52 6.62 -25.35 -39.86
C GLY A 52 6.01 -25.15 -38.47
N GLY A 53 5.90 -23.89 -38.03
CA GLY A 53 5.22 -23.57 -36.77
C GLY A 53 6.09 -23.74 -35.49
N ILE A 54 7.32 -24.28 -35.58
CA ILE A 54 8.25 -24.34 -34.43
C ILE A 54 8.61 -22.95 -33.95
N GLY A 55 8.78 -22.01 -34.88
CA GLY A 55 9.03 -20.61 -34.58
C GLY A 55 7.94 -20.02 -33.69
N GLU A 56 6.71 -20.09 -34.14
CA GLU A 56 5.54 -19.59 -33.43
C GLU A 56 5.37 -20.26 -32.05
N LEU A 57 5.57 -21.59 -31.98
CA LEU A 57 5.52 -22.33 -30.71
C LEU A 57 6.59 -21.84 -29.73
N SER A 58 7.83 -21.66 -30.18
CA SER A 58 8.95 -21.18 -29.36
C SER A 58 8.67 -19.76 -28.83
N ASP A 59 8.13 -18.88 -29.70
CA ASP A 59 7.80 -17.51 -29.32
C ASP A 59 6.66 -17.47 -28.29
N LYS A 60 5.62 -18.27 -28.48
CA LYS A 60 4.52 -18.40 -27.52
C LYS A 60 4.95 -19.01 -26.18
N LEU A 61 5.86 -19.98 -26.20
CA LEU A 61 6.44 -20.52 -24.96
C LEU A 61 7.27 -19.48 -24.23
N ASN A 62 8.06 -18.68 -24.94
CA ASN A 62 8.85 -17.60 -24.35
C ASN A 62 7.94 -16.50 -23.74
N GLU A 63 6.84 -16.13 -24.43
CA GLU A 63 5.84 -15.20 -23.91
C GLU A 63 5.21 -15.72 -22.62
N LEU A 64 4.82 -17.00 -22.57
CA LEU A 64 4.27 -17.66 -21.39
C LEU A 64 5.27 -17.73 -20.23
N LEU A 65 6.54 -18.02 -20.51
CA LEU A 65 7.60 -18.03 -19.51
C LEU A 65 7.84 -16.61 -18.93
N ASP A 66 7.79 -15.56 -19.75
CA ASP A 66 7.93 -14.18 -19.30
C ASP A 66 6.75 -13.74 -18.42
N LEU A 67 5.52 -14.11 -18.80
CA LEU A 67 4.33 -13.88 -17.96
C LEU A 67 4.45 -14.59 -16.60
N ARG A 68 4.81 -15.86 -16.59
CA ARG A 68 5.03 -16.63 -15.35
C ARG A 68 6.11 -16.01 -14.46
N LYS A 69 7.17 -15.51 -15.07
CA LYS A 69 8.24 -14.84 -14.35
C LYS A 69 7.77 -13.52 -13.72
N LYS A 70 6.98 -12.72 -14.44
CA LYS A 70 6.38 -11.50 -13.90
C LYS A 70 5.48 -11.80 -12.71
N GLU A 71 4.55 -12.76 -12.85
CA GLU A 71 3.68 -13.21 -11.76
C GLU A 71 4.49 -13.66 -10.54
N ARG A 72 5.53 -14.48 -10.73
CA ARG A 72 6.38 -14.97 -9.64
C ARG A 72 7.13 -13.85 -8.93
N ASN A 73 7.65 -12.87 -9.68
CA ASN A 73 8.31 -11.71 -9.10
C ASN A 73 7.33 -10.84 -8.30
N GLU A 74 6.10 -10.68 -8.76
CA GLU A 74 5.05 -9.99 -8.01
C GLU A 74 4.69 -10.75 -6.73
N TYR A 75 4.56 -12.07 -6.79
CA TYR A 75 4.34 -12.90 -5.61
C TYR A 75 5.48 -12.76 -4.60
N ARG A 76 6.73 -12.83 -5.06
CA ARG A 76 7.89 -12.68 -4.18
C ARG A 76 7.95 -11.31 -3.51
N LYS A 77 7.67 -10.24 -4.26
CA LYS A 77 7.55 -8.89 -3.69
C LYS A 77 6.43 -8.81 -2.65
N LYS A 78 5.30 -9.48 -2.88
CA LYS A 78 4.21 -9.53 -1.90
C LYS A 78 4.61 -10.29 -0.64
N GLU A 79 5.31 -11.41 -0.75
CA GLU A 79 5.83 -12.18 0.39
C GLU A 79 6.87 -11.41 1.21
N GLU A 80 7.83 -10.75 0.54
CA GLU A 80 8.82 -9.87 1.17
C GLU A 80 8.11 -8.74 1.95
N LEU A 81 7.14 -8.08 1.31
CA LEU A 81 6.35 -7.03 1.95
C LEU A 81 5.58 -7.54 3.18
N ILE A 82 5.03 -8.76 3.13
CA ILE A 82 4.33 -9.38 4.26
C ILE A 82 5.32 -9.67 5.40
N ALA A 83 6.50 -10.22 5.09
CA ALA A 83 7.53 -10.53 6.09
C ALA A 83 8.03 -9.26 6.79
N ASP A 84 8.30 -8.19 6.03
CA ASP A 84 8.70 -6.88 6.56
C ASP A 84 7.60 -6.28 7.43
N THR A 85 6.34 -6.43 7.00
CA THR A 85 5.15 -6.02 7.75
C THR A 85 5.11 -6.67 9.13
N TYR A 86 5.26 -8.01 9.19
CA TYR A 86 5.24 -8.72 10.47
C TYR A 86 6.41 -8.35 11.37
N THR A 87 7.59 -8.13 10.80
CA THR A 87 8.78 -7.74 11.54
C THR A 87 8.60 -6.36 12.18
N ASN A 88 8.17 -5.37 11.39
CA ASN A 88 7.94 -4.00 11.87
C ASN A 88 6.82 -3.96 12.91
N LEU A 89 5.71 -4.67 12.68
CA LEU A 89 4.60 -4.76 13.61
C LEU A 89 5.01 -5.39 14.94
N SER A 90 5.80 -6.47 14.88
CA SER A 90 6.30 -7.14 16.10
C SER A 90 7.17 -6.22 16.93
N HIS A 91 8.01 -5.41 16.29
CA HIS A 91 8.83 -4.40 16.95
C HIS A 91 7.95 -3.30 17.57
N ASP A 92 7.00 -2.76 16.81
CA ASP A 92 6.13 -1.66 17.23
C ASP A 92 5.16 -2.07 18.36
N ILE A 93 4.76 -3.35 18.43
CA ILE A 93 4.00 -3.92 19.55
C ILE A 93 4.89 -4.16 20.78
N ARG A 94 6.12 -4.66 20.59
CA ARG A 94 7.02 -4.98 21.70
C ARG A 94 7.38 -3.74 22.51
N THR A 95 7.60 -2.59 21.87
CA THR A 95 8.00 -1.34 22.53
C THR A 95 7.00 -0.89 23.61
N PRO A 96 5.70 -0.70 23.33
CA PRO A 96 4.72 -0.34 24.34
C PRO A 96 4.55 -1.44 25.40
N LEU A 97 4.61 -2.74 25.04
CA LEU A 97 4.52 -3.84 26.01
C LEU A 97 5.68 -3.82 27.00
N THR A 98 6.92 -3.64 26.55
CA THR A 98 8.08 -3.53 27.44
C THR A 98 7.96 -2.31 28.35
N SER A 99 7.44 -1.18 27.83
CA SER A 99 7.18 0.01 28.63
C SER A 99 6.12 -0.24 29.70
N LEU A 100 5.03 -0.95 29.37
CA LEU A 100 3.99 -1.34 30.34
C LEU A 100 4.57 -2.17 31.48
N ASP A 101 5.35 -3.21 31.15
CA ASP A 101 6.00 -4.08 32.13
C ASP A 101 6.91 -3.28 33.07
N GLY A 102 7.71 -2.37 32.56
CA GLY A 102 8.56 -1.50 33.36
C GLY A 102 7.75 -0.58 34.30
N TYR A 103 6.64 0.01 33.84
CA TYR A 103 5.81 0.85 34.72
C TYR A 103 5.04 0.05 35.76
N PHE A 104 4.66 -1.21 35.50
CA PHE A 104 4.09 -2.09 36.51
C PHE A 104 5.10 -2.38 37.61
N GLN A 105 6.38 -2.68 37.28
CA GLN A 105 7.45 -2.87 38.27
C GLN A 105 7.67 -1.60 39.12
N LEU A 106 7.68 -0.42 38.49
CA LEU A 106 7.80 0.84 39.20
C LEU A 106 6.64 1.10 40.16
N ILE A 107 5.42 0.68 39.83
CA ILE A 107 4.25 0.79 40.73
C ILE A 107 4.42 -0.15 41.95
N GLU A 108 4.91 -1.38 41.72
CA GLU A 108 5.11 -2.36 42.80
C GLU A 108 6.19 -1.91 43.81
N GLU A 109 7.19 -1.14 43.37
CA GLU A 109 8.29 -0.62 44.18
C GLU A 109 8.00 0.77 44.78
N CYS A 110 6.88 1.41 44.40
CA CYS A 110 6.59 2.81 44.74
C CYS A 110 5.58 2.92 45.90
N ASP A 111 5.97 3.55 47.00
CA ASP A 111 5.08 3.84 48.13
C ASP A 111 4.32 5.18 47.99
N ASN A 112 4.73 6.03 47.02
CA ASN A 112 4.13 7.35 46.83
C ASN A 112 2.87 7.27 45.95
N ILE A 113 1.74 7.65 46.49
CA ILE A 113 0.42 7.61 45.78
C ILE A 113 0.41 8.52 44.54
N ASP A 114 1.06 9.66 44.58
CA ASP A 114 1.06 10.58 43.40
C ASP A 114 1.90 10.04 42.26
N ASP A 115 3.04 9.41 42.54
CA ASP A 115 3.84 8.73 41.53
C ASP A 115 3.12 7.48 41.00
N GLN A 116 2.45 6.70 41.83
CA GLN A 116 1.62 5.57 41.37
C GLN A 116 0.52 6.04 40.40
N ARG A 117 -0.17 7.14 40.68
CA ARG A 117 -1.18 7.72 39.78
C ARG A 117 -0.56 8.12 38.46
N ARG A 118 0.58 8.77 38.49
CA ARG A 118 1.32 9.15 37.28
C ARG A 118 1.69 7.95 36.43
N TYR A 119 2.21 6.87 37.03
CA TYR A 119 2.54 5.64 36.32
C TYR A 119 1.30 4.96 35.73
N LEU A 120 0.17 4.94 36.46
CA LEU A 120 -1.11 4.44 35.95
C LEU A 120 -1.62 5.24 34.74
N ASP A 121 -1.46 6.55 34.73
CA ASP A 121 -1.84 7.37 33.58
C ASP A 121 -0.96 7.06 32.36
N ILE A 122 0.34 6.85 32.54
CA ILE A 122 1.24 6.44 31.46
C ILE A 122 0.88 5.05 30.93
N ILE A 123 0.57 4.09 31.82
CA ILE A 123 0.10 2.75 31.43
C ILE A 123 -1.16 2.85 30.60
N ARG A 124 -2.13 3.68 31.00
CA ARG A 124 -3.38 3.90 30.25
C ARG A 124 -3.11 4.47 28.86
N GLU A 125 -2.21 5.43 28.76
CA GLU A 125 -1.79 6.02 27.47
C GLU A 125 -1.15 4.96 26.55
N ARG A 126 -0.25 4.10 27.08
CA ARG A 126 0.37 3.02 26.32
C ARG A 126 -0.62 1.96 25.86
N LEU A 127 -1.61 1.60 26.70
CA LEU A 127 -2.69 0.68 26.33
C LEU A 127 -3.58 1.25 25.22
N ASN A 128 -3.91 2.55 25.29
CA ASN A 128 -4.67 3.22 24.23
C ASN A 128 -3.90 3.20 22.90
N SER A 129 -2.61 3.53 22.93
CA SER A 129 -1.75 3.49 21.74
C SER A 129 -1.69 2.08 21.13
N LEU A 130 -1.59 1.04 21.95
CA LEU A 130 -1.61 -0.36 21.49
C LEU A 130 -2.95 -0.73 20.86
N ASN A 131 -4.07 -0.33 21.46
CA ASN A 131 -5.40 -0.56 20.90
C ASN A 131 -5.59 0.14 19.57
N GLU A 132 -5.13 1.39 19.41
CA GLU A 132 -5.17 2.11 18.14
C GLU A 132 -4.38 1.36 17.05
N MET A 133 -3.20 0.87 17.38
CA MET A 133 -2.35 0.10 16.47
C MET A 133 -3.04 -1.21 16.03
N LEU A 134 -3.69 -1.93 16.95
CA LEU A 134 -4.46 -3.14 16.64
C LEU A 134 -5.66 -2.84 15.74
N GLU A 135 -6.38 -1.74 15.98
CA GLU A 135 -7.49 -1.29 15.15
C GLU A 135 -7.03 -0.89 13.73
N GLU A 136 -5.87 -0.24 13.60
CA GLU A 136 -5.28 0.06 12.30
C GLU A 136 -4.93 -1.23 11.54
N LEU A 137 -4.30 -2.19 12.20
CA LEU A 137 -3.97 -3.50 11.61
C LEU A 137 -5.22 -4.27 11.21
N PHE A 138 -6.25 -4.32 12.08
CA PHE A 138 -7.51 -4.98 11.77
C PHE A 138 -8.19 -4.36 10.55
N THR A 139 -8.23 -3.03 10.47
CA THR A 139 -8.80 -2.33 9.31
C THR A 139 -7.99 -2.62 8.05
N PHE A 140 -6.66 -2.59 8.15
CA PHE A 140 -5.79 -2.89 7.05
C PHE A 140 -6.02 -4.31 6.52
N THR A 141 -6.06 -5.32 7.39
CA THR A 141 -6.32 -6.72 6.99
C THR A 141 -7.70 -6.89 6.38
N LYS A 142 -8.71 -6.20 6.92
CA LYS A 142 -10.07 -6.19 6.38
C LYS A 142 -10.13 -5.58 4.97
N LEU A 143 -9.43 -4.46 4.76
CA LEU A 143 -9.36 -3.81 3.45
C LEU A 143 -8.56 -4.63 2.42
N LYS A 144 -7.65 -5.50 2.85
CA LYS A 144 -6.91 -6.40 1.95
C LYS A 144 -7.73 -7.59 1.47
N ASN A 145 -8.83 -7.89 2.12
CA ASN A 145 -9.72 -8.94 1.67
C ASN A 145 -10.56 -8.41 0.50
N ASP A 146 -10.36 -8.96 -0.70
CA ASP A 146 -11.09 -8.58 -1.92
C ASP A 146 -12.60 -8.82 -1.80
N SER A 147 -13.01 -9.74 -0.92
CA SER A 147 -14.42 -10.00 -0.62
C SER A 147 -15.06 -8.93 0.27
N TYR A 148 -14.26 -8.07 0.92
CA TYR A 148 -14.78 -6.99 1.76
C TYR A 148 -15.29 -5.83 0.91
N LYS A 149 -16.61 -5.71 0.82
CA LYS A 149 -17.28 -4.60 0.14
C LYS A 149 -17.57 -3.48 1.14
N LEU A 150 -17.11 -2.29 0.81
CA LEU A 150 -17.49 -1.08 1.55
C LEU A 150 -18.92 -0.68 1.13
N GLU A 151 -19.85 -0.65 2.08
CA GLU A 151 -21.18 -0.14 1.80
C GLU A 151 -21.11 1.36 1.56
N LEU A 152 -21.44 1.79 0.35
CA LEU A 152 -21.48 3.20 -0.03
C LEU A 152 -22.92 3.71 0.09
N THR A 153 -23.08 4.82 0.81
CA THR A 153 -24.35 5.54 0.97
C THR A 153 -24.12 7.01 0.71
N GLU A 154 -25.19 7.75 0.41
CA GLU A 154 -25.09 9.19 0.33
C GLU A 154 -24.74 9.77 1.70
N CYS A 155 -23.70 10.57 1.77
CA CYS A 155 -23.26 11.21 3.00
C CYS A 155 -22.72 12.63 2.74
N CYS A 156 -22.98 13.52 3.71
CA CYS A 156 -22.53 14.91 3.67
C CYS A 156 -21.12 15.04 4.25
N ILE A 157 -20.13 15.32 3.39
CA ILE A 157 -18.72 15.43 3.79
C ILE A 157 -18.47 16.57 4.76
N ASN A 158 -19.17 17.73 4.62
CA ASN A 158 -19.07 18.87 5.54
C ASN A 158 -19.35 18.45 6.99
N ARG A 159 -20.41 17.65 7.19
CA ARG A 159 -20.82 17.19 8.52
C ARG A 159 -19.79 16.23 9.11
N ILE A 160 -19.33 15.28 8.32
CA ILE A 160 -18.34 14.28 8.76
C ILE A 160 -17.02 14.97 9.09
N LEU A 161 -16.59 15.93 8.27
CA LEU A 161 -15.38 16.72 8.51
C LEU A 161 -15.50 17.51 9.82
N LYS A 162 -16.61 18.25 10.01
CA LYS A 162 -16.84 19.01 11.26
C LYS A 162 -16.80 18.12 12.51
N GLU A 163 -17.46 16.94 12.45
CA GLU A 163 -17.45 15.97 13.55
C GLU A 163 -16.03 15.43 13.83
N ALA A 164 -15.25 15.13 12.77
CA ALA A 164 -13.88 14.66 12.91
C ALA A 164 -12.95 15.73 13.46
N VAL A 165 -13.02 16.95 12.92
CA VAL A 165 -12.22 18.10 13.38
C VAL A 165 -12.51 18.41 14.85
N PHE A 166 -13.79 18.42 15.24
CA PHE A 166 -14.17 18.68 16.63
C PHE A 166 -13.61 17.65 17.62
N SER A 167 -13.44 16.36 17.19
CA SER A 167 -12.87 15.33 18.05
C SER A 167 -11.40 15.56 18.43
N TYR A 168 -10.68 16.43 17.70
CA TYR A 168 -9.29 16.80 18.00
C TYR A 168 -9.14 18.11 18.78
N TYR A 169 -10.25 18.78 19.15
CA TYR A 169 -10.20 20.10 19.80
C TYR A 169 -9.37 20.10 21.08
N ASP A 170 -9.58 19.11 21.97
CA ASP A 170 -8.85 19.01 23.23
C ASP A 170 -7.37 18.71 23.02
N GLU A 171 -7.04 17.91 22.01
CA GLU A 171 -5.66 17.58 21.67
C GLU A 171 -4.92 18.82 21.15
N TRP A 172 -5.50 19.56 20.22
CA TRP A 172 -4.94 20.82 19.73
C TRP A 172 -4.74 21.83 20.85
N LYS A 173 -5.71 21.94 21.77
CA LYS A 173 -5.62 22.82 22.92
C LYS A 173 -4.46 22.45 23.85
N LYS A 174 -4.26 21.15 24.12
CA LYS A 174 -3.13 20.67 24.92
C LYS A 174 -1.78 20.97 24.28
N GLN A 175 -1.69 20.84 22.96
CA GLN A 175 -0.46 21.09 22.20
C GLN A 175 -0.25 22.57 21.82
N GLY A 176 -1.21 23.45 22.13
CA GLY A 176 -1.16 24.87 21.77
C GLY A 176 -1.27 25.11 20.26
N ILE A 177 -1.90 24.20 19.51
CA ILE A 177 -2.12 24.30 18.07
C ILE A 177 -3.43 25.04 17.81
N CYS A 178 -3.40 26.02 16.91
CA CYS A 178 -4.55 26.75 16.41
C CYS A 178 -4.75 26.42 14.93
N PRO A 179 -5.59 25.41 14.58
CA PRO A 179 -5.77 25.03 13.19
C PRO A 179 -6.52 26.11 12.40
N ASP A 180 -6.09 26.34 11.16
CA ASP A 180 -6.83 27.16 10.19
C ASP A 180 -7.87 26.29 9.48
N ILE A 181 -9.16 26.51 9.77
CA ILE A 181 -10.25 25.67 9.26
C ILE A 181 -11.17 26.49 8.37
N SER A 182 -11.25 26.11 7.11
CA SER A 182 -12.12 26.74 6.11
C SER A 182 -12.98 25.67 5.43
N ILE A 183 -14.27 25.65 5.75
CA ILE A 183 -15.24 24.68 5.19
C ILE A 183 -16.30 25.47 4.42
N THR A 184 -16.49 25.13 3.15
CA THR A 184 -17.55 25.76 2.33
C THR A 184 -18.92 25.64 2.99
N GLU A 185 -19.75 26.68 2.84
CA GLU A 185 -21.13 26.68 3.32
C GLU A 185 -22.05 25.77 2.48
N GLU A 186 -21.68 25.52 1.22
CA GLU A 186 -22.37 24.59 0.35
C GLU A 186 -22.27 23.18 0.91
N MET A 187 -23.43 22.52 1.07
CA MET A 187 -23.46 21.12 1.55
C MET A 187 -23.08 20.18 0.41
N LEU A 188 -21.95 19.50 0.55
CA LEU A 188 -21.41 18.59 -0.44
C LEU A 188 -21.77 17.15 -0.08
N TYR A 189 -22.52 16.49 -0.99
CA TYR A 189 -22.94 15.10 -0.85
C TYR A 189 -22.10 14.20 -1.75
N ILE A 190 -21.60 13.11 -1.18
CA ILE A 190 -20.79 12.10 -1.86
C ILE A 190 -21.40 10.72 -1.67
N SER A 191 -21.13 9.81 -2.62
CA SER A 191 -21.39 8.38 -2.44
C SER A 191 -20.20 7.77 -1.71
N GLY A 192 -20.35 7.57 -0.40
CA GLY A 192 -19.24 7.13 0.44
C GLY A 192 -19.68 6.33 1.66
N ASN A 193 -18.71 5.89 2.44
CA ASN A 193 -18.94 5.26 3.73
C ASN A 193 -18.61 6.24 4.86
N LYS A 194 -19.60 6.55 5.71
CA LYS A 194 -19.45 7.54 6.79
C LYS A 194 -18.27 7.22 7.72
N GLN A 195 -18.13 5.94 8.13
CA GLN A 195 -17.04 5.52 9.02
C GLN A 195 -15.70 5.53 8.30
N GLY A 196 -15.66 5.05 7.04
CA GLY A 196 -14.46 5.09 6.21
C GLY A 196 -13.96 6.51 5.99
N LEU A 197 -14.85 7.45 5.62
CA LEU A 197 -14.48 8.85 5.42
C LEU A 197 -13.99 9.52 6.72
N ARG A 198 -14.68 9.27 7.84
CA ARG A 198 -14.21 9.73 9.16
C ARG A 198 -12.79 9.24 9.43
N ARG A 199 -12.51 7.96 9.19
CA ARG A 199 -11.20 7.36 9.39
C ARG A 199 -10.13 7.96 8.46
N VAL A 200 -10.47 8.23 7.20
CA VAL A 200 -9.58 8.95 6.27
C VAL A 200 -9.17 10.29 6.86
N ILE A 201 -10.14 11.10 7.28
CA ILE A 201 -9.90 12.42 7.85
C ILE A 201 -9.05 12.32 9.12
N GLN A 202 -9.38 11.40 10.02
CA GLN A 202 -8.64 11.18 11.26
C GLN A 202 -7.19 10.78 11.00
N ASN A 203 -6.94 9.85 10.06
CA ASN A 203 -5.59 9.42 9.70
C ASN A 203 -4.74 10.57 9.15
N VAL A 204 -5.34 11.44 8.34
CA VAL A 204 -4.61 12.59 7.78
C VAL A 204 -4.37 13.66 8.83
N ILE A 205 -5.36 13.98 9.71
CA ILE A 205 -5.18 14.93 10.80
C ILE A 205 -4.13 14.41 11.80
N LYS A 206 -4.19 13.13 12.17
CA LYS A 206 -3.21 12.50 13.07
C LYS A 206 -1.80 12.55 12.48
N ASN A 207 -1.67 12.29 11.18
CA ASN A 207 -0.38 12.45 10.50
C ASN A 207 0.16 13.87 10.64
N GLY A 208 -0.70 14.89 10.46
CA GLY A 208 -0.32 16.29 10.66
C GLY A 208 0.05 16.63 12.11
N LEU A 209 -0.58 15.99 13.11
CA LEU A 209 -0.25 16.15 14.53
C LEU A 209 1.06 15.48 14.91
N ASP A 210 1.28 14.26 14.40
CA ASP A 210 2.47 13.46 14.75
C ASP A 210 3.74 13.97 14.08
N HIS A 211 3.62 14.53 12.88
CA HIS A 211 4.76 14.92 12.04
C HIS A 211 4.82 16.41 11.71
N GLY A 212 3.72 17.15 11.95
CA GLY A 212 3.65 18.59 11.70
C GLY A 212 4.14 19.41 12.88
N GLU A 213 4.69 20.58 12.58
CA GLU A 213 5.10 21.56 13.58
C GLU A 213 4.10 22.73 13.62
N LYS A 214 3.17 22.65 14.57
CA LYS A 214 2.28 23.75 15.03
C LYS A 214 1.23 24.32 14.07
N ASN A 215 1.40 24.28 12.74
CA ASN A 215 0.44 24.88 11.81
C ASN A 215 -0.27 23.77 11.02
N ILE A 216 -1.56 23.58 11.28
CA ILE A 216 -2.43 22.70 10.52
C ILE A 216 -3.48 23.54 9.82
N SER A 217 -3.65 23.39 8.51
CA SER A 217 -4.74 23.99 7.77
C SER A 217 -5.63 22.90 7.16
N ILE A 218 -6.95 23.06 7.30
CA ILE A 218 -7.97 22.13 6.82
C ILE A 218 -8.95 22.91 5.96
N LYS A 219 -9.01 22.59 4.68
CA LYS A 219 -9.85 23.31 3.74
C LYS A 219 -10.72 22.37 2.92
N LEU A 220 -12.05 22.59 2.95
CA LEU A 220 -13.01 21.88 2.13
C LEU A 220 -13.64 22.85 1.13
N THR A 221 -13.53 22.53 -0.15
CA THR A 221 -14.11 23.32 -1.25
C THR A 221 -14.78 22.40 -2.26
N ARG A 222 -15.68 22.97 -3.07
CA ARG A 222 -16.15 22.30 -4.30
C ARG A 222 -15.21 22.66 -5.45
N GLU A 223 -14.81 21.66 -6.21
CA GLU A 223 -14.04 21.81 -7.45
C GLU A 223 -14.79 21.05 -8.55
N ASP A 224 -15.51 21.74 -9.41
CA ASP A 224 -16.40 21.17 -10.43
C ASP A 224 -17.38 20.13 -9.82
N ASN A 225 -17.23 18.85 -10.19
CA ASN A 225 -18.05 17.72 -9.72
C ASN A 225 -17.40 16.96 -8.55
N TYR A 226 -16.43 17.56 -7.86
CA TYR A 226 -15.71 16.92 -6.76
C TYR A 226 -15.79 17.76 -5.48
N ALA A 227 -15.87 17.07 -4.35
CA ALA A 227 -15.50 17.63 -3.07
C ALA A 227 -13.98 17.53 -2.93
N LEU A 228 -13.30 18.65 -2.74
CA LEU A 228 -11.86 18.73 -2.54
C LEU A 228 -11.57 19.08 -1.08
N LEU A 229 -11.00 18.12 -0.36
CA LEU A 229 -10.49 18.29 1.00
C LEU A 229 -8.97 18.40 0.94
N LYS A 230 -8.43 19.52 1.41
CA LYS A 230 -6.99 19.78 1.58
C LYS A 230 -6.66 19.85 3.05
N ILE A 231 -5.68 19.07 3.48
CA ILE A 231 -5.13 19.14 4.83
C ILE A 231 -3.63 19.36 4.67
N SER A 232 -3.12 20.41 5.29
CA SER A 232 -1.69 20.72 5.22
C SER A 232 -1.11 20.96 6.60
N ASN A 233 0.14 20.61 6.77
CA ASN A 233 0.93 20.91 7.95
C ASN A 233 2.33 21.39 7.57
N TYR A 234 2.90 22.24 8.40
CA TYR A 234 4.28 22.70 8.24
C TYR A 234 5.25 21.56 8.61
N THR A 235 6.37 21.44 7.89
CA THR A 235 7.48 20.53 8.19
C THR A 235 8.82 21.27 8.05
N GLU A 236 9.73 21.10 9.01
CA GLU A 236 11.07 21.71 8.95
C GLU A 236 11.96 21.08 7.88
N HIS A 237 11.75 19.80 7.60
CA HIS A 237 12.59 18.99 6.72
C HIS A 237 11.80 18.35 5.57
N PRO A 238 11.25 19.18 4.65
CA PRO A 238 10.48 18.65 3.51
C PRO A 238 11.30 17.75 2.58
N GLU A 239 12.63 17.94 2.52
CA GLU A 239 13.57 17.15 1.74
C GLU A 239 13.67 15.68 2.18
N ASN A 240 13.30 15.37 3.42
CA ASN A 240 13.34 14.02 3.98
C ASN A 240 12.07 13.20 3.66
N ILE A 241 11.07 13.83 3.04
CA ILE A 241 9.80 13.18 2.71
C ILE A 241 9.83 12.71 1.27
N ASP A 242 9.85 11.40 1.06
CA ASP A 242 9.70 10.82 -0.28
C ASP A 242 8.22 10.69 -0.63
N LEU A 243 7.73 11.65 -1.45
CA LEU A 243 6.33 11.72 -1.88
C LEU A 243 5.87 10.46 -2.65
N SER A 244 6.77 9.74 -3.30
CA SER A 244 6.43 8.53 -4.04
C SER A 244 6.03 7.38 -3.12
N HIS A 245 6.49 7.40 -1.87
CA HIS A 245 6.33 6.33 -0.89
C HIS A 245 5.39 6.69 0.29
N VAL A 246 4.93 7.96 0.43
CA VAL A 246 4.14 8.38 1.60
C VAL A 246 2.83 7.61 1.81
N PHE A 247 2.26 7.04 0.75
CA PHE A 247 1.09 6.17 0.82
C PHE A 247 1.43 4.68 0.86
N GLU A 248 2.71 4.34 0.85
CA GLU A 248 3.14 2.96 1.04
C GLU A 248 2.98 2.53 2.49
N ARG A 249 2.83 1.24 2.68
CA ARG A 249 2.63 0.65 4.00
C ARG A 249 3.91 0.71 4.79
N PHE A 250 3.79 1.03 6.09
CA PHE A 250 4.92 1.09 7.03
C PHE A 250 6.00 2.10 6.64
N TYR A 251 5.69 2.95 5.66
CA TYR A 251 6.58 4.04 5.33
C TYR A 251 6.65 5.02 6.51
N LYS A 252 7.86 5.30 6.95
CA LYS A 252 8.18 6.32 7.95
C LYS A 252 9.37 7.12 7.40
N ALA A 253 9.23 8.43 7.29
CA ALA A 253 10.37 9.30 7.00
C ALA A 253 11.41 9.13 8.11
N ASP A 254 12.71 9.25 7.77
CA ASP A 254 13.81 8.96 8.71
C ASP A 254 13.72 9.71 10.05
N VAL A 255 13.21 10.92 10.04
CA VAL A 255 13.02 11.76 11.24
C VAL A 255 11.92 11.21 12.18
N ALA A 256 11.00 10.43 11.64
CA ALA A 256 9.84 9.90 12.37
C ALA A 256 10.06 8.52 13.01
N ARG A 257 11.21 7.89 12.79
CA ARG A 257 11.49 6.51 13.29
C ARG A 257 11.41 6.36 14.81
N GLY A 258 11.49 7.46 15.56
CA GLY A 258 11.37 7.45 17.03
C GLY A 258 9.94 7.65 17.58
N ARG A 259 8.94 7.95 16.73
CA ARG A 259 7.57 8.17 17.16
C ARG A 259 6.72 6.90 17.00
N ALA A 260 5.79 6.67 17.91
CA ALA A 260 4.91 5.49 17.95
C ALA A 260 3.82 5.52 16.87
N SER A 261 4.19 5.67 15.59
CA SER A 261 3.27 5.58 14.45
C SER A 261 3.49 4.28 13.70
N THR A 262 2.42 3.64 13.25
CA THR A 262 2.49 2.35 12.52
C THR A 262 2.92 2.49 11.06
N GLY A 263 2.83 3.69 10.48
CA GLY A 263 3.01 3.91 9.04
C GLY A 263 1.88 3.31 8.19
N LEU A 264 0.75 2.92 8.81
CA LEU A 264 -0.43 2.38 8.12
C LEU A 264 -1.49 3.46 7.81
N GLY A 265 -1.50 4.57 8.55
CA GLY A 265 -2.57 5.56 8.49
C GLY A 265 -2.84 6.10 7.08
N LEU A 266 -1.81 6.58 6.39
CA LEU A 266 -1.96 7.12 5.04
C LEU A 266 -2.27 6.04 4.00
N SER A 267 -1.73 4.85 4.14
CA SER A 267 -2.06 3.72 3.25
C SER A 267 -3.52 3.26 3.40
N ILE A 268 -4.05 3.25 4.62
CA ILE A 268 -5.47 2.99 4.90
C ILE A 268 -6.34 4.12 4.32
N ALA A 269 -5.91 5.38 4.47
CA ALA A 269 -6.64 6.51 3.91
C ALA A 269 -6.75 6.40 2.39
N LYS A 270 -5.65 6.07 1.71
CA LYS A 270 -5.63 5.87 0.26
C LYS A 270 -6.57 4.76 -0.18
N GLU A 271 -6.48 3.59 0.41
CA GLU A 271 -7.35 2.44 0.09
C GLU A 271 -8.84 2.77 0.27
N LEU A 272 -9.19 3.48 1.36
CA LEU A 272 -10.58 3.88 1.62
C LEU A 272 -11.08 4.91 0.60
N VAL A 273 -10.26 5.90 0.25
CA VAL A 273 -10.61 6.92 -0.75
C VAL A 273 -10.81 6.29 -2.11
N GLU A 274 -9.89 5.41 -2.55
CA GLU A 274 -10.00 4.69 -3.83
C GLU A 274 -11.26 3.81 -3.89
N ARG A 275 -11.63 3.14 -2.79
CA ARG A 275 -12.89 2.35 -2.69
C ARG A 275 -14.15 3.21 -2.69
N MET A 276 -14.04 4.49 -2.42
CA MET A 276 -15.12 5.48 -2.57
C MET A 276 -15.07 6.21 -3.93
N ASN A 277 -14.32 5.67 -4.91
CA ASN A 277 -14.10 6.25 -6.24
C ASN A 277 -13.47 7.64 -6.21
N GLY A 278 -12.75 7.96 -5.13
CA GLY A 278 -11.99 9.18 -4.97
C GLY A 278 -10.53 9.02 -5.34
N ASP A 279 -9.80 10.12 -5.28
CA ASP A 279 -8.35 10.18 -5.45
C ASP A 279 -7.70 10.88 -4.26
N ILE A 280 -6.52 10.44 -3.86
CA ILE A 280 -5.71 11.05 -2.80
C ILE A 280 -4.29 11.24 -3.28
N SER A 281 -3.76 12.42 -3.09
CA SER A 281 -2.40 12.77 -3.48
C SER A 281 -1.71 13.58 -2.38
N ALA A 282 -0.38 13.57 -2.42
CA ALA A 282 0.46 14.37 -1.53
C ALA A 282 1.40 15.24 -2.35
N ARG A 283 1.64 16.45 -1.87
CA ARG A 283 2.63 17.38 -2.45
C ARG A 283 3.29 18.21 -1.38
N ILE A 284 4.44 18.75 -1.72
CA ILE A 284 5.15 19.74 -0.88
C ILE A 284 5.13 21.08 -1.60
N GLN A 285 4.79 22.13 -0.88
CA GLN A 285 4.84 23.50 -1.37
C GLN A 285 5.57 24.38 -0.35
N GLY A 286 6.82 24.74 -0.64
CA GLY A 286 7.69 25.33 0.37
C GLY A 286 7.94 24.35 1.50
N ASN A 287 7.57 24.74 2.72
CA ASN A 287 7.66 23.88 3.91
C ASN A 287 6.33 23.21 4.29
N ASP A 288 5.29 23.37 3.47
CA ASP A 288 3.99 22.76 3.75
C ASP A 288 3.89 21.38 3.06
N PHE A 289 3.66 20.35 3.84
CA PHE A 289 3.24 19.04 3.37
C PHE A 289 1.72 19.04 3.23
N ILE A 290 1.20 18.79 2.04
CA ILE A 290 -0.21 18.93 1.68
C ILE A 290 -0.74 17.60 1.21
N ILE A 291 -1.84 17.13 1.82
CA ILE A 291 -2.63 16.01 1.35
C ILE A 291 -3.92 16.54 0.74
N GLU A 292 -4.19 16.15 -0.50
CA GLU A 292 -5.39 16.50 -1.25
C GLU A 292 -6.23 15.23 -1.47
N ILE A 293 -7.51 15.32 -1.11
CA ILE A 293 -8.49 14.23 -1.27
C ILE A 293 -9.62 14.75 -2.16
N LYS A 294 -9.85 14.10 -3.30
CA LYS A 294 -10.94 14.39 -4.23
C LYS A 294 -11.94 13.26 -4.22
N VAL A 295 -13.20 13.56 -3.92
CA VAL A 295 -14.27 12.56 -3.96
C VAL A 295 -15.39 13.07 -4.87
N PRO A 296 -15.93 12.25 -5.79
CA PRO A 296 -17.01 12.66 -6.68
C PRO A 296 -18.26 13.04 -5.88
N LEU A 297 -18.89 14.16 -6.28
CA LEU A 297 -20.19 14.56 -5.74
C LEU A 297 -21.29 13.67 -6.33
N VAL A 298 -22.31 13.42 -5.53
CA VAL A 298 -23.59 12.85 -6.02
C VAL A 298 -24.29 13.97 -6.80
N VAL A 299 -24.59 13.72 -8.08
CA VAL A 299 -25.29 14.64 -8.96
C VAL A 299 -26.80 14.52 -8.75
#